data_5aa39fde218633504e49c1a7b8784d9d
#
_entry.id   5aa39fde218633504e49c1a7b8784d9d
#
_cell.length_a   1.000
_cell.length_b   1.000
_cell.length_c   1.000
_cell.angle_alpha   90.00
_cell.angle_beta   90.00
_cell.angle_gamma   90.00
#
_symmetry.space_group_name_H-M   'P 1'
#
loop_
_entity.id
_entity.type
_entity.pdbx_description
1 polymer ?
#
loop_
_entity_poly.entity_id
_entity_poly.type
_entity_poly.pdbx_seq_one_letter_code
_entity_poly.pdbx_strand_id
1 'polypeptide(L)'
;MLTAGVENVNRDFRLFTGRANPGLGKEIGSILGVELGKIAIATFPDSEIHVQIEESIRGADIYIVQPTCEPVNDNLMELLIVMDALKRASARQITAVIPYFGYARQDHKSTGREPISAKLVANLLVSAGADRIISVDLHATQIQGFFDIPFDHLTALATLASYLKEKHVENGVIVSPDVGRAKFAEKYADLLELPMALMHKRRAGVGGTDVEVKAEIIGDVRGRTPIIIDDLIASGSIYKHADSLVAEGANPAYISITHPVLTDDSTQRLNRPSIQEIVTTNTIPVPAEKQIDGKVSVLSIAPLLAEAILRIHKHKSVSKVFLDQQVIFPV
;
A
#
# COMPACT_ATOMS: atom_id res chain seq x y z
N MET A 1 -1.67 11.55 23.40
CA MET A 1 -2.43 10.91 24.49
C MET A 1 -3.83 10.59 24.00
N LEU A 2 -4.00 9.44 23.33
CA LEU A 2 -5.30 8.92 22.88
C LEU A 2 -5.79 7.91 23.95
N THR A 3 -6.21 8.41 25.11
CA THR A 3 -6.87 7.59 26.15
C THR A 3 -8.26 8.13 26.47
N ALA A 4 -9.04 8.46 25.44
CA ALA A 4 -10.42 8.85 25.63
C ALA A 4 -11.32 7.89 24.84
N GLY A 5 -11.86 6.88 25.54
CA GLY A 5 -13.03 6.13 25.13
C GLY A 5 -12.78 4.91 24.25
N VAL A 6 -12.16 3.87 24.80
CA VAL A 6 -12.45 2.49 24.37
C VAL A 6 -13.88 2.17 24.87
N GLU A 7 -14.89 2.78 24.22
CA GLU A 7 -16.23 2.27 24.29
C GLU A 7 -16.22 0.87 23.68
N ASN A 8 -16.60 -0.14 24.47
CA ASN A 8 -16.69 -1.54 24.12
C ASN A 8 -16.94 -1.76 22.63
N VAL A 9 -15.91 -2.23 21.92
CA VAL A 9 -16.06 -2.82 20.59
C VAL A 9 -16.94 -4.05 20.82
N ASN A 10 -18.15 -3.98 20.34
CA ASN A 10 -19.28 -4.83 20.72
C ASN A 10 -18.98 -6.31 20.47
N ARG A 11 -19.68 -7.25 21.12
CA ARG A 11 -19.57 -8.72 20.96
C ARG A 11 -19.64 -9.20 19.50
N ASP A 12 -20.08 -8.34 18.61
CA ASP A 12 -20.29 -8.61 17.18
C ASP A 12 -19.08 -8.27 16.28
N PHE A 13 -17.97 -7.78 16.83
CA PHE A 13 -16.75 -7.45 16.07
C PHE A 13 -15.69 -8.54 16.21
N ARG A 14 -15.06 -8.95 15.12
CA ARG A 14 -13.89 -9.83 15.12
C ARG A 14 -12.87 -9.37 14.11
N LEU A 15 -11.60 -9.35 14.53
CA LEU A 15 -10.46 -9.02 13.69
C LEU A 15 -9.60 -10.26 13.49
N PHE A 16 -9.44 -10.68 12.26
CA PHE A 16 -8.55 -11.79 11.88
C PHE A 16 -7.37 -11.28 11.07
N THR A 17 -6.30 -12.05 11.02
CA THR A 17 -5.18 -11.82 10.10
C THR A 17 -4.80 -13.13 9.42
N GLY A 18 -4.45 -13.05 8.15
CA GLY A 18 -3.77 -14.14 7.46
C GLY A 18 -2.27 -14.13 7.73
N ARG A 19 -1.54 -15.00 7.03
CA ARG A 19 -0.10 -15.21 7.23
C ARG A 19 0.80 -14.19 6.52
N ALA A 20 0.26 -13.42 5.56
CA ALA A 20 1.07 -12.49 4.77
C ALA A 20 1.64 -11.32 5.60
N ASN A 21 0.90 -10.80 6.59
CA ASN A 21 1.38 -9.72 7.46
C ASN A 21 0.73 -9.77 8.85
N PRO A 22 1.04 -10.79 9.66
CA PRO A 22 0.45 -10.93 11.01
C PRO A 22 0.88 -9.81 11.96
N GLY A 23 2.04 -9.17 11.72
CA GLY A 23 2.51 -8.02 12.47
C GLY A 23 1.55 -6.84 12.37
N LEU A 24 1.13 -6.48 11.17
CA LEU A 24 0.18 -5.41 10.93
C LEU A 24 -1.19 -5.71 11.58
N GLY A 25 -1.67 -6.96 11.48
CA GLY A 25 -2.91 -7.37 12.14
C GLY A 25 -2.86 -7.20 13.68
N LYS A 26 -1.73 -7.55 14.30
CA LYS A 26 -1.50 -7.35 15.74
C LYS A 26 -1.45 -5.87 16.13
N GLU A 27 -0.79 -5.03 15.34
CA GLU A 27 -0.76 -3.58 15.57
C GLU A 27 -2.17 -2.99 15.51
N ILE A 28 -2.96 -3.35 14.50
CA ILE A 28 -4.36 -2.92 14.37
C ILE A 28 -5.18 -3.37 15.58
N GLY A 29 -5.06 -4.64 15.99
CA GLY A 29 -5.74 -5.17 17.17
C GLY A 29 -5.38 -4.40 18.45
N SER A 30 -4.10 -4.10 18.64
CA SER A 30 -3.61 -3.31 19.77
C SER A 30 -4.21 -1.90 19.79
N ILE A 31 -4.29 -1.22 18.67
CA ILE A 31 -4.88 0.13 18.55
C ILE A 31 -6.38 0.10 18.84
N LEU A 32 -7.07 -0.92 18.34
CA LEU A 32 -8.52 -1.10 18.56
C LEU A 32 -8.86 -1.63 19.95
N GLY A 33 -7.87 -2.10 20.71
CA GLY A 33 -8.08 -2.73 22.03
C GLY A 33 -8.79 -4.08 21.93
N VAL A 34 -8.54 -4.85 20.86
CA VAL A 34 -9.15 -6.16 20.62
C VAL A 34 -8.08 -7.22 20.37
N GLU A 35 -8.37 -8.44 20.80
CA GLU A 35 -7.56 -9.61 20.45
C GLU A 35 -7.89 -10.07 19.02
N LEU A 36 -6.88 -10.65 18.36
CA LEU A 36 -7.12 -11.31 17.08
C LEU A 36 -7.97 -12.56 17.26
N GLY A 37 -8.87 -12.78 16.33
CA GLY A 37 -9.69 -13.97 16.26
C GLY A 37 -8.85 -15.24 16.07
N LYS A 38 -9.31 -16.34 16.65
CA LYS A 38 -8.61 -17.62 16.62
C LYS A 38 -8.84 -18.33 15.29
N ILE A 39 -7.76 -18.47 14.54
CA ILE A 39 -7.74 -19.13 13.23
C ILE A 39 -6.48 -19.98 13.11
N ALA A 40 -6.62 -21.21 12.67
CA ALA A 40 -5.51 -22.06 12.26
C ALA A 40 -5.41 -22.06 10.75
N ILE A 41 -4.22 -21.73 10.23
CA ILE A 41 -3.89 -21.76 8.80
C ILE A 41 -2.65 -22.62 8.63
N ALA A 42 -2.77 -23.69 7.86
CA ALA A 42 -1.70 -24.63 7.57
C ALA A 42 -1.55 -24.83 6.05
N THR A 43 -0.42 -25.35 5.64
CA THR A 43 -0.17 -25.77 4.26
C THR A 43 0.13 -27.25 4.27
N PHE A 44 -0.62 -28.02 3.47
CA PHE A 44 -0.37 -29.44 3.28
C PHE A 44 0.92 -29.68 2.47
N PRO A 45 1.49 -30.91 2.50
CA PRO A 45 2.71 -31.23 1.74
C PRO A 45 2.60 -31.02 0.21
N ASP A 46 1.40 -31.08 -0.34
CA ASP A 46 1.05 -30.82 -1.73
C ASP A 46 0.81 -29.33 -2.04
N SER A 47 1.06 -28.45 -1.06
CA SER A 47 0.90 -27.00 -1.10
C SER A 47 -0.54 -26.49 -1.02
N GLU A 48 -1.54 -27.34 -0.79
CA GLU A 48 -2.90 -26.88 -0.52
C GLU A 48 -2.99 -26.18 0.85
N ILE A 49 -3.81 -25.14 0.93
CA ILE A 49 -4.01 -24.35 2.15
C ILE A 49 -5.21 -24.90 2.91
N HIS A 50 -5.01 -25.21 4.19
CA HIS A 50 -6.06 -25.60 5.13
C HIS A 50 -6.34 -24.46 6.11
N VAL A 51 -7.63 -24.17 6.31
CA VAL A 51 -8.09 -23.11 7.23
C VAL A 51 -9.14 -23.69 8.18
N GLN A 52 -9.01 -23.36 9.47
CA GLN A 52 -10.02 -23.65 10.49
C GLN A 52 -10.25 -22.42 11.37
N ILE A 53 -11.51 -21.99 11.48
CA ILE A 53 -11.92 -20.97 12.46
C ILE A 53 -12.13 -21.66 13.80
N GLU A 54 -11.38 -21.25 14.82
CA GLU A 54 -11.32 -21.93 16.11
C GLU A 54 -12.20 -21.28 17.20
N GLU A 55 -13.10 -20.38 16.79
CA GLU A 55 -14.08 -19.73 17.68
C GLU A 55 -15.42 -19.52 17.00
N SER A 56 -16.46 -19.26 17.80
CA SER A 56 -17.79 -18.92 17.25
C SER A 56 -17.81 -17.48 16.76
N ILE A 57 -18.14 -17.31 15.47
CA ILE A 57 -18.23 -16.00 14.80
C ILE A 57 -19.63 -15.74 14.25
N ARG A 58 -20.61 -16.57 14.64
CA ARG A 58 -21.99 -16.46 14.10
C ARG A 58 -22.58 -15.08 14.38
N GLY A 59 -22.99 -14.40 13.32
CA GLY A 59 -23.60 -13.08 13.39
C GLY A 59 -22.63 -11.93 13.65
N ALA A 60 -21.32 -12.17 13.71
CA ALA A 60 -20.32 -11.14 13.90
C ALA A 60 -19.93 -10.44 12.58
N ASP A 61 -19.53 -9.16 12.69
CA ASP A 61 -18.83 -8.43 11.63
C ASP A 61 -17.35 -8.80 11.67
N ILE A 62 -16.86 -9.29 10.57
CA ILE A 62 -15.51 -9.80 10.44
C ILE A 62 -14.67 -8.82 9.61
N TYR A 63 -13.47 -8.53 10.11
CA TYR A 63 -12.42 -7.84 9.39
C TYR A 63 -11.24 -8.80 9.25
N ILE A 64 -10.87 -9.16 8.02
CA ILE A 64 -9.72 -10.01 7.73
C ILE A 64 -8.61 -9.20 7.08
N VAL A 65 -7.46 -9.08 7.76
CA VAL A 65 -6.29 -8.33 7.27
C VAL A 65 -5.36 -9.28 6.53
N GLN A 66 -5.24 -9.09 5.21
CA GLN A 66 -4.35 -9.91 4.39
C GLN A 66 -3.91 -9.12 3.14
N PRO A 67 -2.69 -8.58 3.10
CA PRO A 67 -2.14 -8.08 1.85
C PRO A 67 -1.92 -9.24 0.87
N THR A 68 -2.24 -9.01 -0.40
CA THR A 68 -1.98 -10.00 -1.46
C THR A 68 -0.64 -9.73 -2.15
N CYS A 69 0.42 -9.60 -1.31
CA CYS A 69 1.80 -9.43 -1.73
C CYS A 69 2.47 -10.78 -2.04
N GLU A 70 3.75 -10.76 -2.36
CA GLU A 70 4.53 -11.97 -2.63
C GLU A 70 4.58 -12.91 -1.40
N PRO A 71 4.36 -14.23 -1.63
CA PRO A 71 3.94 -14.90 -2.87
C PRO A 71 2.46 -14.62 -3.19
N VAL A 72 2.24 -13.84 -4.26
CA VAL A 72 0.93 -13.22 -4.57
C VAL A 72 -0.19 -14.25 -4.72
N ASN A 73 0.08 -15.36 -5.42
CA ASN A 73 -0.94 -16.38 -5.67
C ASN A 73 -1.35 -17.12 -4.40
N ASP A 74 -0.38 -17.42 -3.55
CA ASP A 74 -0.63 -18.15 -2.29
C ASP A 74 -1.39 -17.25 -1.30
N ASN A 75 -0.95 -15.99 -1.14
CA ASN A 75 -1.62 -15.04 -0.27
C ASN A 75 -3.02 -14.67 -0.73
N LEU A 76 -3.25 -14.60 -2.06
CA LEU A 76 -4.59 -14.41 -2.62
C LEU A 76 -5.46 -15.64 -2.35
N MET A 77 -4.96 -16.86 -2.65
CA MET A 77 -5.71 -18.09 -2.43
C MET A 77 -6.03 -18.28 -0.94
N GLU A 78 -5.08 -18.00 -0.06
CA GLU A 78 -5.30 -18.03 1.39
C GLU A 78 -6.45 -17.11 1.80
N LEU A 79 -6.46 -15.86 1.33
CA LEU A 79 -7.54 -14.91 1.60
C LEU A 79 -8.90 -15.44 1.15
N LEU A 80 -8.97 -16.00 -0.06
CA LEU A 80 -10.22 -16.58 -0.60
C LEU A 80 -10.74 -17.73 0.26
N ILE A 81 -9.85 -18.65 0.66
CA ILE A 81 -10.21 -19.81 1.50
C ILE A 81 -10.64 -19.34 2.91
N VAL A 82 -9.93 -18.37 3.50
CA VAL A 82 -10.30 -17.79 4.79
C VAL A 82 -11.70 -17.16 4.72
N MET A 83 -11.99 -16.38 3.68
CA MET A 83 -13.32 -15.76 3.54
C MET A 83 -14.43 -16.81 3.34
N ASP A 84 -14.21 -17.88 2.57
CA ASP A 84 -15.17 -18.95 2.44
C ASP A 84 -15.42 -19.67 3.77
N ALA A 85 -14.37 -19.90 4.57
CA ALA A 85 -14.50 -20.47 5.90
C ALA A 85 -15.32 -19.55 6.83
N LEU A 86 -15.06 -18.24 6.84
CA LEU A 86 -15.79 -17.25 7.63
C LEU A 86 -17.27 -17.19 7.21
N LYS A 87 -17.56 -17.20 5.90
CA LYS A 87 -18.92 -17.24 5.36
C LYS A 87 -19.68 -18.48 5.80
N ARG A 88 -19.04 -19.67 5.71
CA ARG A 88 -19.63 -20.95 6.15
C ARG A 88 -19.81 -21.02 7.67
N ALA A 89 -18.98 -20.31 8.44
CA ALA A 89 -19.13 -20.16 9.88
C ALA A 89 -20.22 -19.14 10.28
N SER A 90 -20.99 -18.63 9.31
CA SER A 90 -22.13 -17.71 9.49
C SER A 90 -21.73 -16.32 10.02
N ALA A 91 -20.61 -15.77 9.55
CA ALA A 91 -20.32 -14.35 9.69
C ALA A 91 -21.51 -13.51 9.15
N ARG A 92 -21.79 -12.36 9.78
CA ARG A 92 -22.84 -11.43 9.33
C ARG A 92 -22.36 -10.63 8.11
N GLN A 93 -21.13 -10.14 8.20
CA GLN A 93 -20.49 -9.35 7.16
C GLN A 93 -18.98 -9.63 7.17
N ILE A 94 -18.37 -9.73 6.00
CA ILE A 94 -16.93 -9.94 5.84
C ILE A 94 -16.33 -8.74 5.11
N THR A 95 -15.49 -7.99 5.81
CA THR A 95 -14.69 -6.91 5.24
C THR A 95 -13.28 -7.41 5.01
N ALA A 96 -12.86 -7.50 3.76
CA ALA A 96 -11.49 -7.83 3.40
C ALA A 96 -10.63 -6.55 3.45
N VAL A 97 -9.69 -6.50 4.39
CA VAL A 97 -8.71 -5.43 4.53
C VAL A 97 -7.45 -5.88 3.81
N ILE A 98 -7.24 -5.35 2.61
CA ILE A 98 -6.17 -5.71 1.69
C ILE A 98 -5.23 -4.51 1.55
N PRO A 99 -4.27 -4.30 2.49
CA PRO A 99 -3.40 -3.13 2.49
C PRO A 99 -2.64 -2.95 1.17
N TYR A 100 -2.16 -4.05 0.59
CA TYR A 100 -1.62 -4.13 -0.76
C TYR A 100 -2.46 -5.05 -1.62
N PHE A 101 -3.00 -4.51 -2.72
CA PHE A 101 -3.84 -5.25 -3.67
C PHE A 101 -2.98 -5.78 -4.82
N GLY A 102 -2.67 -7.06 -4.78
CA GLY A 102 -1.96 -7.74 -5.87
C GLY A 102 -2.74 -7.70 -7.18
N TYR A 103 -2.04 -7.79 -8.31
CA TYR A 103 -2.59 -7.66 -9.66
C TYR A 103 -3.15 -6.26 -10.01
N ALA A 104 -3.06 -5.25 -9.13
CA ALA A 104 -3.54 -3.89 -9.41
C ALA A 104 -2.89 -3.23 -10.64
N ARG A 105 -1.73 -3.72 -11.07
CA ARG A 105 -1.02 -3.26 -12.28
C ARG A 105 -1.58 -3.83 -13.58
N GLN A 106 -2.55 -4.77 -13.50
CA GLN A 106 -3.20 -5.42 -14.63
C GLN A 106 -4.69 -5.04 -14.67
N ASP A 107 -4.95 -3.73 -14.65
CA ASP A 107 -6.29 -3.13 -14.60
C ASP A 107 -6.90 -2.89 -15.99
N HIS A 108 -6.10 -2.99 -17.04
CA HIS A 108 -6.50 -2.84 -18.43
C HIS A 108 -5.65 -3.72 -19.35
N LYS A 109 -6.05 -3.81 -20.61
CA LYS A 109 -5.28 -4.50 -21.65
C LYS A 109 -4.32 -3.51 -22.28
N SER A 110 -3.02 -3.80 -22.24
CA SER A 110 -1.99 -3.03 -22.93
C SER A 110 -1.92 -3.40 -24.42
N THR A 111 -2.23 -4.68 -24.73
CA THR A 111 -2.29 -5.23 -26.08
C THR A 111 -3.52 -6.12 -26.25
N GLY A 112 -3.77 -6.58 -27.46
CA GLY A 112 -4.85 -7.54 -27.73
C GLY A 112 -4.65 -8.90 -27.04
N ARG A 113 -5.74 -9.54 -26.63
CA ARG A 113 -5.79 -10.91 -26.05
C ARG A 113 -5.17 -11.04 -24.64
N GLU A 114 -4.95 -9.93 -23.93
CA GLU A 114 -4.54 -9.93 -22.53
C GLU A 114 -5.75 -10.02 -21.59
N PRO A 115 -5.59 -10.58 -20.39
CA PRO A 115 -6.61 -10.53 -19.35
C PRO A 115 -6.69 -9.13 -18.71
N ILE A 116 -7.74 -8.91 -17.93
CA ILE A 116 -7.82 -7.83 -16.95
C ILE A 116 -7.81 -8.53 -15.58
N SER A 117 -6.60 -8.85 -15.08
CA SER A 117 -6.43 -9.70 -13.90
C SER A 117 -6.96 -9.04 -12.63
N ALA A 118 -6.90 -7.71 -12.53
CA ALA A 118 -7.49 -6.98 -11.42
C ALA A 118 -9.02 -7.19 -11.33
N LYS A 119 -9.73 -7.26 -12.47
CA LYS A 119 -11.17 -7.56 -12.50
C LYS A 119 -11.45 -9.01 -12.12
N LEU A 120 -10.61 -9.96 -12.57
CA LEU A 120 -10.74 -11.37 -12.18
C LEU A 120 -10.59 -11.50 -10.65
N VAL A 121 -9.57 -10.88 -10.06
CA VAL A 121 -9.35 -10.90 -8.61
C VAL A 121 -10.54 -10.28 -7.86
N ALA A 122 -11.08 -9.16 -8.35
CA ALA A 122 -12.27 -8.55 -7.76
C ALA A 122 -13.47 -9.53 -7.73
N ASN A 123 -13.73 -10.23 -8.86
CA ASN A 123 -14.81 -11.21 -8.93
C ASN A 123 -14.57 -12.39 -7.97
N LEU A 124 -13.34 -12.88 -7.84
CA LEU A 124 -13.00 -13.98 -6.92
C LEU A 124 -13.22 -13.58 -5.46
N LEU A 125 -12.82 -12.38 -5.05
CA LEU A 125 -13.03 -11.87 -3.69
C LEU A 125 -14.52 -11.78 -3.35
N VAL A 126 -15.35 -11.24 -4.25
CA VAL A 126 -16.82 -11.19 -4.07
C VAL A 126 -17.41 -12.60 -3.99
N SER A 127 -17.01 -13.51 -4.86
CA SER A 127 -17.51 -14.89 -4.88
C SER A 127 -17.14 -15.65 -3.60
N ALA A 128 -15.94 -15.40 -3.05
CA ALA A 128 -15.48 -16.00 -1.79
C ALA A 128 -16.23 -15.46 -0.56
N GLY A 129 -16.97 -14.34 -0.69
CA GLY A 129 -17.84 -13.82 0.36
C GLY A 129 -17.44 -12.47 0.93
N ALA A 130 -16.63 -11.69 0.22
CA ALA A 130 -16.40 -10.31 0.61
C ALA A 130 -17.67 -9.48 0.43
N ASP A 131 -18.08 -8.77 1.49
CA ASP A 131 -19.18 -7.80 1.48
C ASP A 131 -18.65 -6.36 1.35
N ARG A 132 -17.37 -6.14 1.65
CA ARG A 132 -16.68 -4.85 1.58
C ARG A 132 -15.18 -5.07 1.41
N ILE A 133 -14.53 -4.16 0.72
CA ILE A 133 -13.07 -4.12 0.57
C ILE A 133 -12.54 -2.81 1.18
N ILE A 134 -11.41 -2.91 1.86
CA ILE A 134 -10.57 -1.78 2.25
C ILE A 134 -9.19 -1.99 1.62
N SER A 135 -8.65 -1.00 0.93
CA SER A 135 -7.30 -1.08 0.39
C SER A 135 -6.62 0.29 0.45
N VAL A 136 -5.28 0.31 0.35
CA VAL A 136 -4.47 1.53 0.42
C VAL A 136 -3.79 1.76 -0.91
N ASP A 137 -3.78 3.01 -1.39
CA ASP A 137 -3.08 3.49 -2.59
C ASP A 137 -3.05 2.49 -3.76
N LEU A 138 -4.22 2.18 -4.31
CA LEU A 138 -4.34 1.33 -5.50
C LEU A 138 -3.50 1.89 -6.65
N HIS A 139 -2.75 1.02 -7.33
CA HIS A 139 -1.98 1.39 -8.53
C HIS A 139 -2.86 2.09 -9.57
N ALA A 140 -4.08 1.61 -9.74
CA ALA A 140 -5.09 2.15 -10.64
C ALA A 140 -6.38 2.39 -9.84
N THR A 141 -6.74 3.65 -9.62
CA THR A 141 -7.89 4.02 -8.77
C THR A 141 -9.22 3.52 -9.32
N GLN A 142 -9.33 3.32 -10.63
CA GLN A 142 -10.50 2.77 -11.31
C GLN A 142 -10.84 1.33 -10.92
N ILE A 143 -9.93 0.59 -10.26
CA ILE A 143 -10.20 -0.77 -9.74
C ILE A 143 -11.39 -0.78 -8.78
N GLN A 144 -11.64 0.33 -8.05
CA GLN A 144 -12.82 0.48 -7.22
C GLN A 144 -14.12 0.21 -8.01
N GLY A 145 -14.17 0.60 -9.27
CA GLY A 145 -15.30 0.34 -10.18
C GLY A 145 -15.41 -1.11 -10.69
N PHE A 146 -14.48 -1.98 -10.34
CA PHE A 146 -14.57 -3.42 -10.65
C PHE A 146 -15.40 -4.20 -9.64
N PHE A 147 -15.75 -3.57 -8.52
CA PHE A 147 -16.54 -4.16 -7.45
C PHE A 147 -17.96 -3.62 -7.46
N ASP A 148 -18.93 -4.51 -7.31
CA ASP A 148 -20.35 -4.18 -7.09
C ASP A 148 -20.70 -4.11 -5.59
N ILE A 149 -19.67 -4.23 -4.72
CA ILE A 149 -19.73 -4.06 -3.27
C ILE A 149 -18.99 -2.79 -2.84
N PRO A 150 -19.25 -2.25 -1.64
CA PRO A 150 -18.51 -1.10 -1.14
C PRO A 150 -17.00 -1.31 -1.13
N PHE A 151 -16.27 -0.31 -1.62
CA PHE A 151 -14.82 -0.28 -1.64
C PHE A 151 -14.32 1.02 -1.00
N ASP A 152 -13.58 0.91 0.10
CA ASP A 152 -12.94 2.04 0.76
C ASP A 152 -11.46 2.11 0.33
N HIS A 153 -11.16 3.07 -0.56
CA HIS A 153 -9.80 3.33 -1.03
C HIS A 153 -9.15 4.37 -0.14
N LEU A 154 -8.25 3.94 0.73
CA LEU A 154 -7.47 4.78 1.63
C LEU A 154 -6.18 5.26 0.96
N THR A 155 -5.50 6.25 1.57
CA THR A 155 -4.18 6.71 1.11
C THR A 155 -3.23 6.87 2.29
N ALA A 156 -1.96 6.48 2.08
CA ALA A 156 -0.87 6.69 3.03
C ALA A 156 -0.24 8.09 2.93
N LEU A 157 -0.76 8.94 2.02
CA LEU A 157 -0.23 10.27 1.72
C LEU A 157 0.12 11.07 2.98
N ALA A 158 -0.82 11.20 3.92
CA ALA A 158 -0.58 12.01 5.12
C ALA A 158 0.49 11.39 6.04
N THR A 159 0.51 10.07 6.19
CA THR A 159 1.54 9.35 6.97
C THR A 159 2.94 9.59 6.40
N LEU A 160 3.10 9.43 5.08
CA LEU A 160 4.38 9.62 4.40
C LEU A 160 4.81 11.09 4.36
N ALA A 161 3.86 12.01 4.07
CA ALA A 161 4.15 13.45 4.02
C ALA A 161 4.52 14.01 5.40
N SER A 162 3.87 13.57 6.49
CA SER A 162 4.23 14.00 7.85
C SER A 162 5.66 13.63 8.21
N TYR A 163 6.08 12.41 7.89
CA TYR A 163 7.46 11.98 8.10
C TYR A 163 8.45 12.84 7.32
N LEU A 164 8.17 13.10 6.04
CA LEU A 164 9.03 13.95 5.20
C LEU A 164 9.08 15.40 5.71
N LYS A 165 7.98 15.92 6.26
CA LYS A 165 7.92 17.23 6.89
C LYS A 165 8.79 17.30 8.14
N GLU A 166 8.76 16.27 8.99
CA GLU A 166 9.62 16.15 10.18
C GLU A 166 11.11 16.03 9.83
N LYS A 167 11.44 15.45 8.68
CA LYS A 167 12.82 15.37 8.17
C LYS A 167 13.39 16.73 7.76
N HIS A 168 12.56 17.76 7.58
CA HIS A 168 13.00 19.09 7.14
C HIS A 168 13.93 19.03 5.93
N VAL A 169 13.50 18.37 4.82
CA VAL A 169 14.33 18.18 3.64
C VAL A 169 14.70 19.54 3.05
N GLU A 170 15.95 19.97 3.28
CA GLU A 170 16.44 21.27 2.82
C GLU A 170 16.42 21.34 1.29
N ASN A 171 15.95 22.47 0.76
CA ASN A 171 15.89 22.74 -0.68
C ASN A 171 15.17 21.63 -1.45
N GLY A 172 14.11 21.04 -0.88
CA GLY A 172 13.37 19.93 -1.43
C GLY A 172 12.69 20.26 -2.77
N VAL A 173 12.49 19.23 -3.60
CA VAL A 173 11.65 19.27 -4.80
C VAL A 173 10.92 17.94 -4.95
N ILE A 174 9.61 17.98 -5.10
CA ILE A 174 8.81 16.77 -5.35
C ILE A 174 9.03 16.34 -6.79
N VAL A 175 9.31 15.06 -7.00
CA VAL A 175 9.55 14.50 -8.33
C VAL A 175 8.53 13.42 -8.66
N SER A 176 7.74 13.64 -9.71
CA SER A 176 6.91 12.61 -10.30
C SER A 176 7.75 11.76 -11.25
N PRO A 177 7.77 10.41 -11.11
CA PRO A 177 8.58 9.53 -11.96
C PRO A 177 8.04 9.43 -13.40
N ASP A 178 6.77 9.78 -13.63
CA ASP A 178 6.12 9.82 -14.94
C ASP A 178 4.86 10.71 -14.93
N VAL A 179 4.29 10.92 -16.12
CA VAL A 179 3.08 11.76 -16.29
C VAL A 179 1.86 11.17 -15.58
N GLY A 180 1.75 9.83 -15.49
CA GLY A 180 0.63 9.15 -14.85
C GLY A 180 0.55 9.43 -13.34
N ARG A 181 1.69 9.68 -12.71
CA ARG A 181 1.81 9.97 -11.28
C ARG A 181 1.80 11.46 -10.93
N ALA A 182 1.78 12.35 -11.93
CA ALA A 182 1.87 13.80 -11.70
C ALA A 182 0.82 14.32 -10.71
N LYS A 183 -0.45 13.93 -10.85
CA LYS A 183 -1.53 14.32 -9.92
C LYS A 183 -1.33 13.79 -8.49
N PHE A 184 -0.67 12.67 -8.34
CA PHE A 184 -0.36 12.12 -7.01
C PHE A 184 0.80 12.89 -6.37
N ALA A 185 1.84 13.17 -7.14
CA ALA A 185 2.97 13.98 -6.70
C ALA A 185 2.56 15.44 -6.36
N GLU A 186 1.63 16.02 -7.12
CA GLU A 186 1.06 17.35 -6.85
C GLU A 186 0.50 17.47 -5.43
N LYS A 187 -0.22 16.45 -4.95
CA LYS A 187 -0.74 16.44 -3.58
C LYS A 187 0.36 16.50 -2.51
N TYR A 188 1.51 15.85 -2.76
CA TYR A 188 2.67 15.98 -1.87
C TYR A 188 3.30 17.37 -1.96
N ALA A 189 3.39 17.93 -3.17
CA ALA A 189 3.92 19.28 -3.38
C ALA A 189 3.10 20.32 -2.60
N ASP A 190 1.77 20.23 -2.68
CA ASP A 190 0.85 21.10 -1.94
C ASP A 190 0.99 20.92 -0.42
N LEU A 191 1.06 19.67 0.07
CA LEU A 191 1.10 19.35 1.50
C LEU A 191 2.43 19.75 2.16
N LEU A 192 3.52 19.65 1.41
CA LEU A 192 4.87 19.94 1.87
C LEU A 192 5.33 21.37 1.48
N GLU A 193 4.50 22.10 0.72
CA GLU A 193 4.80 23.45 0.21
C GLU A 193 6.12 23.48 -0.59
N LEU A 194 6.37 22.43 -1.40
CA LEU A 194 7.58 22.27 -2.19
C LEU A 194 7.27 22.41 -3.70
N PRO A 195 8.24 22.90 -4.50
CA PRO A 195 8.12 22.88 -5.94
C PRO A 195 8.09 21.47 -6.49
N MET A 196 7.58 21.30 -7.72
CA MET A 196 7.45 20.01 -8.37
C MET A 196 8.28 19.95 -9.65
N ALA A 197 8.86 18.79 -9.93
CA ALA A 197 9.47 18.42 -11.20
C ALA A 197 8.86 17.09 -11.71
N LEU A 198 8.93 16.88 -13.02
CA LEU A 198 8.36 15.71 -13.69
C LEU A 198 9.44 15.03 -14.53
N MET A 199 9.56 13.70 -14.40
CA MET A 199 10.39 12.90 -15.30
C MET A 199 9.54 12.37 -16.46
N HIS A 200 9.96 12.67 -17.66
CA HIS A 200 9.28 12.22 -18.87
C HIS A 200 10.19 11.29 -19.67
N LYS A 201 9.71 10.08 -19.96
CA LYS A 201 10.42 9.13 -20.83
C LYS A 201 10.07 9.45 -22.28
N ARG A 202 10.96 10.09 -23.01
CA ARG A 202 10.79 10.29 -24.45
C ARG A 202 11.30 9.06 -25.20
N ARG A 203 10.41 8.30 -25.82
CA ARG A 203 10.81 7.26 -26.78
C ARG A 203 11.34 7.97 -28.03
N ALA A 204 12.66 8.04 -28.21
CA ALA A 204 13.26 8.48 -29.44
C ALA A 204 13.47 7.24 -30.33
N GLY A 205 12.75 7.15 -31.43
CA GLY A 205 13.00 6.13 -32.46
C GLY A 205 11.74 5.68 -33.18
N VAL A 206 11.71 5.87 -34.47
CA VAL A 206 10.83 5.19 -35.43
C VAL A 206 11.57 3.90 -35.82
N GLY A 207 11.00 2.70 -35.52
CA GLY A 207 11.50 1.42 -36.01
C GLY A 207 12.41 0.64 -35.07
N GLY A 208 11.88 0.07 -33.99
CA GLY A 208 12.31 -1.23 -33.43
C GLY A 208 13.75 -1.42 -32.93
N THR A 209 14.56 -0.39 -32.84
CA THR A 209 15.88 -0.46 -32.21
C THR A 209 15.83 0.20 -30.84
N ASP A 210 16.23 -0.55 -29.78
CA ASP A 210 16.38 -0.04 -28.42
C ASP A 210 17.40 1.11 -28.40
N VAL A 211 16.92 2.33 -28.60
CA VAL A 211 17.71 3.53 -28.36
C VAL A 211 17.53 3.90 -26.90
N GLU A 212 18.61 4.08 -26.19
CA GLU A 212 18.67 4.52 -24.79
C GLU A 212 17.71 5.70 -24.56
N VAL A 213 16.66 5.46 -23.78
CA VAL A 213 15.63 6.46 -23.48
C VAL A 213 16.22 7.44 -22.47
N LYS A 214 16.69 8.60 -22.93
CA LYS A 214 17.11 9.68 -22.05
C LYS A 214 15.84 10.21 -21.34
N ALA A 215 15.82 10.15 -20.02
CA ALA A 215 14.75 10.77 -19.24
C ALA A 215 14.90 12.29 -19.35
N GLU A 216 13.86 12.96 -19.86
CA GLU A 216 13.77 14.42 -19.85
C GLU A 216 13.17 14.87 -18.51
N ILE A 217 13.82 15.81 -17.83
CA ILE A 217 13.35 16.36 -16.55
C ILE A 217 12.73 17.73 -16.86
N ILE A 218 11.46 17.88 -16.51
CA ILE A 218 10.70 19.13 -16.61
C ILE A 218 10.64 19.73 -15.22
N GLY A 219 11.21 20.91 -15.04
CA GLY A 219 11.37 21.57 -13.73
C GLY A 219 12.84 21.68 -13.31
N ASP A 220 13.10 22.44 -12.27
CA ASP A 220 14.44 22.69 -11.75
C ASP A 220 14.79 21.74 -10.62
N VAL A 221 15.84 20.92 -10.81
CA VAL A 221 16.33 19.93 -9.82
C VAL A 221 17.78 20.20 -9.41
N ARG A 222 18.49 21.11 -10.09
CA ARG A 222 19.90 21.37 -9.86
C ARG A 222 20.14 21.98 -8.47
N GLY A 223 21.01 21.35 -7.68
CA GLY A 223 21.28 21.73 -6.30
C GLY A 223 20.11 21.53 -5.34
N ARG A 224 19.02 20.93 -5.80
CA ARG A 224 17.87 20.57 -4.95
C ARG A 224 17.97 19.13 -4.44
N THR A 225 17.21 18.83 -3.41
CA THR A 225 17.06 17.48 -2.85
C THR A 225 15.76 16.86 -3.36
N PRO A 226 15.80 15.95 -4.34
CA PRO A 226 14.59 15.34 -4.89
C PRO A 226 13.89 14.43 -3.89
N ILE A 227 12.56 14.47 -3.89
CA ILE A 227 11.68 13.51 -3.20
C ILE A 227 10.84 12.84 -4.29
N ILE A 228 11.23 11.64 -4.70
CA ILE A 228 10.54 10.86 -5.74
C ILE A 228 9.31 10.20 -5.11
N ILE A 229 8.12 10.47 -5.68
CA ILE A 229 6.85 9.96 -5.16
C ILE A 229 6.28 8.91 -6.11
N ASP A 230 6.05 7.69 -5.58
CA ASP A 230 5.34 6.62 -6.33
C ASP A 230 4.45 5.80 -5.39
N ASP A 231 3.61 4.92 -5.94
CA ASP A 231 2.81 3.98 -5.14
C ASP A 231 3.63 2.77 -4.67
N LEU A 232 4.53 2.26 -5.51
CA LEU A 232 5.30 1.06 -5.21
C LEU A 232 6.71 1.03 -5.84
N ILE A 233 7.59 0.24 -5.26
CA ILE A 233 8.85 -0.18 -5.88
C ILE A 233 8.73 -1.67 -6.25
N ALA A 234 8.58 -1.98 -7.55
CA ALA A 234 8.60 -3.36 -8.04
C ALA A 234 9.74 -3.61 -9.03
N SER A 235 10.20 -2.59 -9.73
CA SER A 235 11.25 -2.69 -10.73
C SER A 235 12.37 -1.69 -10.44
N GLY A 236 13.56 -1.94 -10.98
CA GLY A 236 14.71 -1.06 -10.79
C GLY A 236 14.60 0.33 -11.43
N SER A 237 13.46 0.72 -12.01
CA SER A 237 13.31 2.00 -12.72
C SER A 237 13.44 3.21 -11.80
N ILE A 238 12.88 3.14 -10.59
CA ILE A 238 12.93 4.26 -9.65
C ILE A 238 14.36 4.58 -9.20
N TYR A 239 15.22 3.57 -9.10
CA TYR A 239 16.64 3.75 -8.79
C TYR A 239 17.38 4.46 -9.92
N LYS A 240 17.04 4.15 -11.19
CA LYS A 240 17.58 4.84 -12.37
C LYS A 240 17.10 6.30 -12.43
N HIS A 241 15.89 6.58 -11.92
CA HIS A 241 15.41 7.96 -11.81
C HIS A 241 16.28 8.76 -10.84
N ALA A 242 16.61 8.18 -9.65
CA ALA A 242 17.52 8.83 -8.70
C ALA A 242 18.90 9.09 -9.32
N ASP A 243 19.48 8.09 -10.03
CA ASP A 243 20.76 8.25 -10.74
C ASP A 243 20.71 9.38 -11.78
N SER A 244 19.61 9.47 -12.56
CA SER A 244 19.43 10.50 -13.58
C SER A 244 19.32 11.90 -12.98
N LEU A 245 18.62 12.05 -11.83
CA LEU A 245 18.50 13.31 -11.12
C LEU A 245 19.86 13.80 -10.61
N VAL A 246 20.66 12.91 -10.02
CA VAL A 246 22.01 13.25 -9.56
C VAL A 246 22.92 13.61 -10.75
N ALA A 247 22.81 12.93 -11.89
CA ALA A 247 23.55 13.27 -13.11
C ALA A 247 23.21 14.67 -13.65
N GLU A 248 22.00 15.18 -13.41
CA GLU A 248 21.57 16.56 -13.75
C GLU A 248 21.92 17.58 -12.65
N GLY A 249 22.67 17.18 -11.62
CA GLY A 249 23.19 18.05 -10.57
C GLY A 249 22.29 18.19 -9.33
N ALA A 250 21.36 17.27 -9.13
CA ALA A 250 20.59 17.20 -7.90
C ALA A 250 21.40 16.54 -6.77
N ASN A 251 20.99 16.75 -5.52
CA ASN A 251 21.47 16.01 -4.37
C ASN A 251 20.93 14.56 -4.39
N PRO A 252 21.46 13.63 -3.56
CA PRO A 252 20.85 12.31 -3.38
C PRO A 252 19.36 12.40 -3.03
N ALA A 253 18.56 11.53 -3.65
CA ALA A 253 17.11 11.60 -3.58
C ALA A 253 16.52 10.85 -2.38
N TYR A 254 15.46 11.39 -1.80
CA TYR A 254 14.49 10.62 -1.03
C TYR A 254 13.54 9.91 -1.99
N ILE A 255 13.11 8.70 -1.63
CA ILE A 255 12.10 7.95 -2.37
C ILE A 255 10.96 7.66 -1.40
N SER A 256 9.77 8.19 -1.65
CA SER A 256 8.59 7.98 -0.82
C SER A 256 7.56 7.14 -1.56
N ILE A 257 7.26 5.96 -1.02
CA ILE A 257 6.36 4.97 -1.63
C ILE A 257 5.45 4.34 -0.58
N THR A 258 4.28 3.95 -1.01
CA THR A 258 3.34 3.25 -0.12
C THR A 258 3.71 1.77 0.02
N HIS A 259 3.99 1.07 -1.10
CA HIS A 259 4.12 -0.38 -1.11
C HIS A 259 5.56 -0.83 -1.41
N PRO A 260 6.28 -1.40 -0.42
CA PRO A 260 7.64 -1.90 -0.60
C PRO A 260 7.64 -3.29 -1.24
N VAL A 261 7.30 -3.38 -2.54
CA VAL A 261 7.46 -4.62 -3.32
C VAL A 261 8.93 -4.79 -3.67
N LEU A 262 9.75 -5.02 -2.67
CA LEU A 262 11.20 -5.12 -2.80
C LEU A 262 11.58 -6.53 -3.29
N THR A 263 11.95 -6.65 -4.57
CA THR A 263 12.46 -7.89 -5.15
C THR A 263 13.84 -8.29 -4.59
N ASP A 264 14.33 -9.51 -4.85
CA ASP A 264 15.53 -10.09 -4.21
C ASP A 264 16.81 -9.27 -4.37
N ASP A 265 17.00 -8.58 -5.48
CA ASP A 265 18.17 -7.73 -5.73
C ASP A 265 18.02 -6.29 -5.18
N SER A 266 16.95 -6.01 -4.43
CA SER A 266 16.68 -4.69 -3.86
C SER A 266 17.79 -4.21 -2.94
N THR A 267 18.33 -5.08 -2.05
CA THR A 267 19.34 -4.72 -1.04
C THR A 267 20.57 -4.05 -1.67
N GLN A 268 21.07 -4.56 -2.81
CA GLN A 268 22.18 -3.94 -3.54
C GLN A 268 21.80 -2.60 -4.15
N ARG A 269 20.54 -2.45 -4.59
CA ARG A 269 20.03 -1.24 -5.23
C ARG A 269 19.73 -0.13 -4.23
N LEU A 270 19.37 -0.49 -2.97
CA LEU A 270 19.09 0.47 -1.90
C LEU A 270 20.34 1.24 -1.46
N ASN A 271 21.54 0.62 -1.53
CA ASN A 271 22.80 1.22 -1.11
C ASN A 271 23.44 2.18 -2.15
N ARG A 272 22.71 2.63 -3.15
CA ARG A 272 23.23 3.57 -4.16
C ARG A 272 23.54 4.93 -3.54
N PRO A 273 24.63 5.60 -3.97
CA PRO A 273 24.96 6.95 -3.53
C PRO A 273 23.91 7.98 -3.93
N SER A 274 23.15 7.73 -5.01
CA SER A 274 22.07 8.59 -5.51
C SER A 274 20.82 8.57 -4.64
N ILE A 275 20.75 7.66 -3.63
CA ILE A 275 19.61 7.52 -2.73
C ILE A 275 20.04 7.98 -1.34
N GLN A 276 19.34 8.97 -0.81
CA GLN A 276 19.48 9.41 0.57
C GLN A 276 18.73 8.47 1.52
N GLU A 277 17.43 8.26 1.26
CA GLU A 277 16.57 7.42 2.10
C GLU A 277 15.35 6.94 1.29
N ILE A 278 14.86 5.75 1.60
CA ILE A 278 13.57 5.24 1.13
C ILE A 278 12.61 5.23 2.31
N VAL A 279 11.52 5.97 2.17
CA VAL A 279 10.43 6.02 3.14
C VAL A 279 9.26 5.23 2.59
N THR A 280 8.80 4.25 3.34
CA THR A 280 7.71 3.36 2.93
C THR A 280 6.79 3.00 4.09
N THR A 281 5.78 2.19 3.82
CA THR A 281 4.86 1.70 4.86
C THR A 281 4.96 0.19 5.05
N ASN A 282 4.36 -0.31 6.14
CA ASN A 282 4.23 -1.75 6.40
C ASN A 282 2.98 -2.37 5.77
N THR A 283 2.46 -1.81 4.67
CA THR A 283 1.39 -2.45 3.85
C THR A 283 1.80 -3.82 3.34
N ILE A 284 3.10 -3.99 3.08
CA ILE A 284 3.79 -5.25 2.80
C ILE A 284 4.88 -5.40 3.88
N PRO A 285 5.07 -6.58 4.49
CA PRO A 285 6.16 -6.76 5.44
C PRO A 285 7.51 -6.55 4.76
N VAL A 286 8.37 -5.74 5.38
CA VAL A 286 9.74 -5.54 4.93
C VAL A 286 10.65 -6.46 5.74
N PRO A 287 11.29 -7.47 5.15
CA PRO A 287 12.22 -8.37 5.84
C PRO A 287 13.37 -7.60 6.49
N ALA A 288 13.87 -8.09 7.62
CA ALA A 288 14.92 -7.41 8.41
C ALA A 288 16.18 -7.11 7.59
N GLU A 289 16.57 -8.00 6.69
CA GLU A 289 17.73 -7.84 5.80
C GLU A 289 17.55 -6.72 4.75
N LYS A 290 16.31 -6.27 4.51
CA LYS A 290 15.98 -5.14 3.64
C LYS A 290 15.76 -3.83 4.42
N GLN A 291 15.73 -3.88 5.74
CA GLN A 291 15.65 -2.71 6.63
C GLN A 291 17.05 -2.18 6.94
N ILE A 292 17.66 -1.52 5.96
CA ILE A 292 19.01 -0.96 6.10
C ILE A 292 18.92 0.33 6.92
N ASP A 293 19.62 0.36 8.07
CA ASP A 293 19.67 1.52 8.96
C ASP A 293 20.10 2.80 8.22
N GLY A 294 19.32 3.88 8.40
CA GLY A 294 19.56 5.16 7.74
C GLY A 294 19.26 5.19 6.24
N LYS A 295 18.81 4.06 5.65
CA LYS A 295 18.45 3.96 4.24
C LYS A 295 16.99 3.59 3.99
N VAL A 296 16.38 2.83 4.89
CA VAL A 296 14.98 2.40 4.73
C VAL A 296 14.21 2.68 6.01
N SER A 297 13.22 3.56 5.94
CA SER A 297 12.29 3.86 7.03
C SER A 297 10.93 3.28 6.71
N VAL A 298 10.43 2.40 7.58
CA VAL A 298 9.14 1.73 7.42
C VAL A 298 8.15 2.31 8.41
N LEU A 299 7.13 3.00 7.92
CA LEU A 299 6.09 3.63 8.72
C LEU A 299 4.90 2.68 8.89
N SER A 300 4.31 2.67 10.09
CA SER A 300 3.12 1.86 10.32
C SER A 300 1.88 2.50 9.69
N ILE A 301 1.13 1.68 8.91
CA ILE A 301 -0.18 2.02 8.37
C ILE A 301 -1.33 1.55 9.29
N ALA A 302 -0.99 0.90 10.42
CA ALA A 302 -1.99 0.38 11.36
C ALA A 302 -2.93 1.46 11.91
N PRO A 303 -2.47 2.68 12.27
CA PRO A 303 -3.37 3.73 12.74
C PRO A 303 -4.45 4.12 11.72
N LEU A 304 -4.07 4.24 10.44
CA LEU A 304 -4.99 4.55 9.34
C LEU A 304 -6.03 3.44 9.16
N LEU A 305 -5.59 2.18 9.14
CA LEU A 305 -6.48 1.02 8.96
C LEU A 305 -7.39 0.82 10.18
N ALA A 306 -6.88 0.97 11.39
CA ALA A 306 -7.66 0.87 12.62
C ALA A 306 -8.78 1.92 12.67
N GLU A 307 -8.48 3.17 12.35
CA GLU A 307 -9.47 4.24 12.29
C GLU A 307 -10.53 3.98 11.22
N ALA A 308 -10.14 3.54 10.02
CA ALA A 308 -11.07 3.18 8.96
C ALA A 308 -12.00 2.03 9.39
N ILE A 309 -11.44 0.96 9.95
CA ILE A 309 -12.19 -0.19 10.48
C ILE A 309 -13.18 0.25 11.55
N LEU A 310 -12.73 1.06 12.52
CA LEU A 310 -13.57 1.55 13.60
C LEU A 310 -14.72 2.42 13.09
N ARG A 311 -14.47 3.28 12.12
CA ARG A 311 -15.52 4.13 11.51
C ARG A 311 -16.54 3.30 10.75
N ILE A 312 -16.10 2.32 9.96
CA ILE A 312 -16.99 1.42 9.23
C ILE A 312 -17.86 0.64 10.21
N HIS A 313 -17.26 0.03 11.23
CA HIS A 313 -18.00 -0.73 12.25
C HIS A 313 -19.03 0.14 13.00
N LYS A 314 -18.69 1.40 13.28
CA LYS A 314 -19.58 2.38 13.92
C LYS A 314 -20.51 3.11 12.94
N HIS A 315 -20.59 2.69 11.68
CA HIS A 315 -21.38 3.32 10.62
C HIS A 315 -21.09 4.83 10.46
N LYS A 316 -19.83 5.24 10.67
CA LYS A 316 -19.36 6.63 10.51
C LYS A 316 -18.69 6.82 9.16
N SER A 317 -18.68 8.08 8.68
CA SER A 317 -18.01 8.44 7.42
C SER A 317 -16.51 8.16 7.45
N VAL A 318 -16.02 7.38 6.49
CA VAL A 318 -14.59 7.11 6.28
C VAL A 318 -13.88 8.33 5.66
N SER A 319 -14.60 9.19 4.94
CA SER A 319 -14.03 10.41 4.32
C SER A 319 -13.35 11.34 5.33
N LYS A 320 -13.78 11.34 6.59
CA LYS A 320 -13.12 12.10 7.66
C LYS A 320 -11.72 11.58 8.01
N VAL A 321 -11.40 10.32 7.72
CA VAL A 321 -10.03 9.79 7.93
C VAL A 321 -9.01 10.61 7.14
N PHE A 322 -9.38 11.12 5.97
CA PHE A 322 -8.52 11.96 5.14
C PHE A 322 -8.41 13.42 5.64
N LEU A 323 -9.46 13.92 6.30
CA LEU A 323 -9.50 15.28 6.84
C LEU A 323 -8.83 15.35 8.22
N ASP A 324 -9.06 14.34 9.06
CA ASP A 324 -8.53 14.29 10.43
C ASP A 324 -7.03 13.97 10.46
N GLN A 325 -6.46 13.33 9.42
CA GLN A 325 -5.01 13.15 9.28
C GLN A 325 -4.26 14.48 9.10
N GLN A 326 -4.91 15.52 8.61
CA GLN A 326 -4.37 16.88 8.62
C GLN A 326 -4.40 17.51 10.03
N VAL A 327 -5.20 16.98 10.96
CA VAL A 327 -5.44 17.51 12.31
C VAL A 327 -4.73 16.71 13.40
N ILE A 328 -4.39 15.44 13.16
CA ILE A 328 -3.82 14.52 14.18
C ILE A 328 -2.33 14.80 14.46
N PHE A 329 -1.67 15.61 13.65
CA PHE A 329 -0.33 16.09 13.94
C PHE A 329 -0.35 17.63 14.14
N PRO A 330 -0.79 18.12 15.32
CA PRO A 330 -0.46 19.49 15.67
C PRO A 330 1.06 19.57 15.86
N VAL A 331 1.66 20.56 15.25
CA VAL A 331 3.04 20.99 15.37
C VAL A 331 3.45 21.12 16.82
#